data_39a601b851dd638fb61eb7a3fd4c6516
#
_entry.id   39a601b851dd638fb61eb7a3fd4c6516
#
_cell.length_a   1.000
_cell.length_b   1.000
_cell.length_c   1.000
_cell.angle_alpha   90.00
_cell.angle_beta   90.00
_cell.angle_gamma   90.00
#
_symmetry.space_group_name_H-M   'P 1'
#
loop_
_entity.id
_entity.type
_entity.pdbx_description
1 polymer ?
#
loop_
_entity_poly.entity_id
_entity_poly.type
_entity_poly.pdbx_seq_one_letter_code
_entity_poly.pdbx_strand_id
1 'polypeptide(L)'
;MTRSALVFALRFGALVMLIVGSVHAQDLAANWQGSFRENGEQRRVVLEIAKGDAGTWKAAGCFIEFLHDPAKVDSFAVNGSSVELKLNEGKGLLAGVVAAGGGEISGTWTWDGQTEPLVLRRAGGETAWKVPFDYQYHMKDVTYLRPTKDEARIAFAPKLAVDYMEQGALAWTGDWKCVACHTNGSYMVVRPLMTERLGPPQKALRDFFVGTLNEELATDEKDLKPEYDSTQAVYVAAGLAIWDAHVTHKLSADTAEALGMMFRVQRADGDWTISDDNNPPLESNRYQLATVAARAVGNAPEWEAAQRGTAVGAKIELLKSYLRAERKLQGDYDRVDLLWAAAEWPGLLDDGQKQDLVAMILKHQQADGGWSIRTFAKPEEWGKGNRAEKLRAEVELSEPPSDGHMTGLALIALRSAGVAAGDARVQRGVAWLLKNQRASGRWYTRSLNRDGWQFITYSGTVYPLLALEMCGALPAPGVAKTAVARR
;
A
#
# COMPACT_ATOMS: atom_id res chain seq x y z
N MET A 1 -14.65 99.49 26.43
CA MET A 1 -15.16 99.18 25.13
C MET A 1 -14.93 97.68 24.94
N THR A 2 -15.95 96.92 25.11
CA THR A 2 -15.89 95.51 25.38
C THR A 2 -17.04 94.82 24.70
N ARG A 3 -16.80 93.79 24.01
CA ARG A 3 -17.85 92.89 23.46
C ARG A 3 -17.63 91.49 23.93
N SER A 4 -18.57 91.05 24.71
CA SER A 4 -18.74 89.65 25.08
C SER A 4 -19.11 88.80 23.89
N ALA A 5 -18.49 87.61 23.74
CA ALA A 5 -18.91 86.54 22.84
C ALA A 5 -19.34 85.37 23.67
N LEU A 6 -20.61 85.02 23.51
CA LEU A 6 -21.27 83.87 24.11
C LEU A 6 -20.87 82.59 23.27
N VAL A 7 -20.26 81.62 23.91
CA VAL A 7 -19.98 80.35 23.28
C VAL A 7 -21.04 79.32 23.69
N PHE A 8 -21.82 78.88 22.73
CA PHE A 8 -22.77 77.72 22.85
C PHE A 8 -22.01 76.42 22.79
N ALA A 9 -21.99 75.68 23.85
CA ALA A 9 -21.44 74.33 23.87
C ALA A 9 -22.55 73.33 23.50
N LEU A 10 -22.54 72.83 22.27
CA LEU A 10 -23.34 71.66 21.89
C LEU A 10 -22.67 70.40 22.45
N ARG A 11 -23.31 69.72 23.37
CA ARG A 11 -22.98 68.40 23.82
C ARG A 11 -23.55 67.38 22.78
N PHE A 12 -22.71 66.85 21.94
CA PHE A 12 -23.01 65.59 21.15
C PHE A 12 -22.80 64.39 22.05
N GLY A 13 -23.89 63.81 22.54
CA GLY A 13 -23.85 62.49 23.18
C GLY A 13 -23.69 61.43 22.13
N ALA A 14 -22.49 60.92 22.01
CA ALA A 14 -22.27 59.67 21.18
C ALA A 14 -22.86 58.51 21.94
N LEU A 15 -24.02 58.03 21.46
CA LEU A 15 -24.60 56.75 21.86
C LEU A 15 -23.75 55.64 21.23
N VAL A 16 -22.80 55.11 21.97
CA VAL A 16 -22.09 53.88 21.58
C VAL A 16 -23.07 52.73 21.78
N MET A 17 -23.77 52.35 20.71
CA MET A 17 -24.43 51.03 20.65
C MET A 17 -23.36 49.94 20.67
N LEU A 18 -23.14 49.37 21.84
CA LEU A 18 -22.49 48.08 21.95
C LEU A 18 -23.42 47.06 21.27
N ILE A 19 -23.15 46.79 20.00
CA ILE A 19 -23.69 45.58 19.34
C ILE A 19 -22.98 44.41 19.99
N VAL A 20 -23.56 43.84 21.05
CA VAL A 20 -23.20 42.54 21.55
C VAL A 20 -23.72 41.58 20.48
N GLY A 21 -22.92 41.39 19.43
CA GLY A 21 -23.13 40.31 18.48
C GLY A 21 -23.03 39.03 19.29
N SER A 22 -24.11 38.29 19.38
CA SER A 22 -24.08 36.89 19.84
C SER A 22 -23.04 36.17 19.01
N VAL A 23 -21.89 35.86 19.60
CA VAL A 23 -20.91 34.97 18.98
C VAL A 23 -21.57 33.58 18.95
N HIS A 24 -22.32 33.33 17.90
CA HIS A 24 -22.72 31.94 17.61
C HIS A 24 -21.42 31.17 17.42
N ALA A 25 -21.22 30.19 18.27
CA ALA A 25 -20.10 29.26 18.07
C ALA A 25 -20.16 28.74 16.63
N GLN A 26 -19.20 29.16 15.81
CA GLN A 26 -19.16 28.76 14.40
C GLN A 26 -19.09 27.24 14.34
N ASP A 27 -19.96 26.64 13.55
CA ASP A 27 -19.93 25.20 13.34
C ASP A 27 -18.71 24.87 12.47
N LEU A 28 -17.66 24.31 13.08
CA LEU A 28 -16.43 23.92 12.43
C LEU A 28 -16.47 22.48 11.87
N ALA A 29 -17.55 21.73 12.13
CA ALA A 29 -17.67 20.36 11.67
C ALA A 29 -17.67 20.31 10.14
N ALA A 30 -16.58 19.88 9.57
CA ALA A 30 -16.34 19.74 8.13
C ALA A 30 -14.97 19.11 7.86
N ASN A 31 -14.74 18.80 6.58
CA ASN A 31 -13.40 18.61 6.06
C ASN A 31 -12.82 19.97 5.66
N TRP A 32 -11.58 20.21 6.07
CA TRP A 32 -10.83 21.40 5.78
C TRP A 32 -9.57 21.03 5.02
N GLN A 33 -9.20 21.79 3.99
CA GLN A 33 -8.04 21.48 3.18
C GLN A 33 -7.23 22.74 2.86
N GLY A 34 -5.92 22.57 2.78
CA GLY A 34 -4.97 23.62 2.44
C GLY A 34 -3.62 23.06 2.09
N SER A 35 -2.69 23.93 1.71
CA SER A 35 -1.32 23.52 1.43
C SER A 35 -0.32 24.51 2.03
N PHE A 36 0.84 23.99 2.40
CA PHE A 36 2.00 24.75 2.84
C PHE A 36 3.23 24.33 2.05
N ARG A 37 4.37 25.00 2.23
CA ARG A 37 5.64 24.58 1.61
C ARG A 37 6.56 23.99 2.67
N GLU A 38 7.18 22.87 2.30
CA GLU A 38 8.23 22.23 3.09
C GLU A 38 9.42 21.97 2.16
N ASN A 39 10.57 22.53 2.51
CA ASN A 39 11.80 22.41 1.68
C ASN A 39 11.59 22.81 0.21
N GLY A 40 10.70 23.79 -0.05
CA GLY A 40 10.37 24.25 -1.41
C GLY A 40 9.28 23.46 -2.13
N GLU A 41 8.89 22.30 -1.64
CA GLU A 41 7.81 21.48 -2.18
C GLU A 41 6.46 21.81 -1.56
N GLN A 42 5.41 21.74 -2.36
CA GLN A 42 4.04 21.95 -1.87
C GLN A 42 3.54 20.68 -1.17
N ARG A 43 3.06 20.84 0.07
CA ARG A 43 2.42 19.80 0.87
C ARG A 43 0.96 20.13 1.09
N ARG A 44 0.09 19.14 0.89
CA ARG A 44 -1.35 19.29 1.12
C ARG A 44 -1.74 18.69 2.46
N VAL A 45 -2.58 19.42 3.19
CA VAL A 45 -3.12 18.97 4.47
C VAL A 45 -4.64 18.94 4.41
N VAL A 46 -5.22 17.90 4.97
CA VAL A 46 -6.66 17.78 5.21
C VAL A 46 -6.90 17.59 6.70
N LEU A 47 -7.82 18.34 7.25
CA LEU A 47 -8.31 18.17 8.63
C LEU A 47 -9.80 17.82 8.57
N GLU A 48 -10.19 16.76 9.23
CA GLU A 48 -11.57 16.46 9.57
C GLU A 48 -11.85 17.01 10.97
N ILE A 49 -12.74 17.96 11.09
CA ILE A 49 -13.18 18.52 12.37
C ILE A 49 -14.60 18.06 12.61
N ALA A 50 -14.86 17.49 13.78
CA ALA A 50 -16.16 16.96 14.19
C ALA A 50 -16.51 17.41 15.61
N LYS A 51 -17.82 17.44 15.91
CA LYS A 51 -18.29 17.64 17.29
C LYS A 51 -18.06 16.36 18.10
N GLY A 52 -17.41 16.52 19.23
CA GLY A 52 -17.29 15.49 20.25
C GLY A 52 -18.40 15.55 21.27
N ASP A 53 -18.30 14.69 22.29
CA ASP A 53 -19.26 14.66 23.39
C ASP A 53 -19.20 15.94 24.24
N ALA A 54 -20.33 16.33 24.84
CA ALA A 54 -20.45 17.50 25.71
C ALA A 54 -20.02 18.83 25.10
N GLY A 55 -20.14 19.00 23.77
CA GLY A 55 -19.80 20.26 23.07
C GLY A 55 -18.30 20.46 22.83
N THR A 56 -17.49 19.44 23.04
CA THR A 56 -16.07 19.44 22.67
C THR A 56 -15.88 19.34 21.15
N TRP A 57 -14.68 19.63 20.69
CA TRP A 57 -14.29 19.44 19.30
C TRP A 57 -13.27 18.32 19.19
N LYS A 58 -13.37 17.52 18.13
CA LYS A 58 -12.39 16.53 17.75
C LYS A 58 -11.83 16.89 16.39
N ALA A 59 -10.55 16.63 16.17
CA ALA A 59 -9.92 16.79 14.87
C ALA A 59 -9.12 15.55 14.53
N ALA A 60 -9.09 15.22 13.24
CA ALA A 60 -8.16 14.24 12.65
C ALA A 60 -7.46 14.92 11.47
N GLY A 61 -6.17 14.70 11.30
CA GLY A 61 -5.40 15.31 10.23
C GLY A 61 -4.65 14.31 9.39
N CYS A 62 -4.46 14.62 8.13
CA CYS A 62 -3.68 13.85 7.19
C CYS A 62 -2.90 14.78 6.26
N PHE A 63 -1.64 14.41 5.99
CA PHE A 63 -0.83 15.03 4.95
C PHE A 63 -0.86 14.12 3.72
N ILE A 64 -1.35 14.63 2.60
CA ILE A 64 -1.59 13.80 1.40
C ILE A 64 -0.27 13.27 0.80
N GLU A 65 0.80 14.04 0.85
CA GLU A 65 2.12 13.67 0.32
C GLU A 65 2.97 12.83 1.27
N PHE A 66 2.58 12.73 2.54
CA PHE A 66 3.29 11.87 3.47
C PHE A 66 2.58 10.52 3.57
N LEU A 67 3.31 9.46 3.34
CA LEU A 67 2.89 8.06 3.56
C LEU A 67 2.78 7.73 5.07
N HIS A 68 2.52 8.74 5.89
CA HIS A 68 2.44 8.59 7.33
C HIS A 68 1.00 8.40 7.78
N ASP A 69 0.84 7.79 8.93
CA ASP A 69 -0.44 7.71 9.63
C ASP A 69 -1.12 9.08 9.69
N PRO A 70 -2.45 9.08 9.81
CA PRO A 70 -3.14 10.25 10.29
C PRO A 70 -2.34 10.83 11.45
N ALA A 71 -1.96 12.09 11.35
CA ALA A 71 -1.14 12.71 12.36
C ALA A 71 -1.82 12.52 13.73
N LYS A 72 -1.09 12.00 14.72
CA LYS A 72 -1.63 11.82 16.07
C LYS A 72 -2.02 13.18 16.61
N VAL A 73 -3.32 13.40 16.83
CA VAL A 73 -3.81 14.64 17.41
C VAL A 73 -3.59 14.59 18.91
N ASP A 74 -2.72 15.47 19.42
CA ASP A 74 -2.45 15.61 20.85
C ASP A 74 -3.54 16.46 21.52
N SER A 75 -3.94 17.56 20.87
CA SER A 75 -5.02 18.43 21.34
C SER A 75 -5.62 19.26 20.19
N PHE A 76 -6.90 19.57 20.30
CA PHE A 76 -7.58 20.52 19.45
C PHE A 76 -8.44 21.46 20.31
N ALA A 77 -8.14 22.74 20.28
CA ALA A 77 -8.81 23.78 21.08
C ALA A 77 -9.44 24.82 20.16
N VAL A 78 -10.65 25.27 20.53
CA VAL A 78 -11.38 26.35 19.86
C VAL A 78 -11.76 27.39 20.91
N ASN A 79 -11.26 28.61 20.77
CA ASN A 79 -11.54 29.75 21.66
C ASN A 79 -12.08 30.94 20.85
N GLY A 80 -13.39 31.07 20.80
CA GLY A 80 -14.04 32.05 19.93
C GLY A 80 -13.79 31.73 18.45
N SER A 81 -13.07 32.59 17.74
CA SER A 81 -12.62 32.39 16.38
C SER A 81 -11.23 31.74 16.29
N SER A 82 -10.48 31.62 17.37
CA SER A 82 -9.14 31.08 17.36
C SER A 82 -9.18 29.55 17.44
N VAL A 83 -8.35 28.88 16.65
CA VAL A 83 -8.16 27.42 16.64
C VAL A 83 -6.71 27.11 16.88
N GLU A 84 -6.45 26.10 17.70
CA GLU A 84 -5.12 25.53 17.94
C GLU A 84 -5.20 24.02 17.84
N LEU A 85 -4.35 23.42 16.99
CA LEU A 85 -4.21 21.98 16.83
C LEU A 85 -2.76 21.59 17.05
N LYS A 86 -2.53 20.68 18.00
CA LYS A 86 -1.20 20.08 18.25
C LYS A 86 -1.19 18.65 17.79
N LEU A 87 -0.09 18.26 17.14
CA LEU A 87 0.09 16.97 16.51
C LEU A 87 1.43 16.34 16.88
N ASN A 88 1.46 15.01 16.95
CA ASN A 88 2.67 14.19 17.01
C ASN A 88 3.61 14.61 18.16
N GLU A 89 3.07 14.68 19.40
CA GLU A 89 3.83 15.03 20.61
C GLU A 89 4.45 16.43 20.56
N GLY A 90 3.69 17.36 19.94
CA GLY A 90 4.08 18.78 19.85
C GLY A 90 5.00 19.12 18.67
N LYS A 91 5.34 18.16 17.79
CA LYS A 91 6.13 18.45 16.58
C LYS A 91 5.36 19.32 15.57
N GLY A 92 4.04 19.15 15.50
CA GLY A 92 3.15 19.92 14.63
C GLY A 92 2.25 20.85 15.41
N LEU A 93 2.14 22.11 14.98
CA LEU A 93 1.24 23.12 15.54
C LEU A 93 0.56 23.90 14.41
N LEU A 94 -0.78 23.85 14.37
CA LEU A 94 -1.60 24.82 13.65
C LEU A 94 -2.13 25.85 14.64
N ALA A 95 -1.83 27.12 14.42
CA ALA A 95 -2.43 28.23 15.13
C ALA A 95 -3.12 29.15 14.13
N GLY A 96 -4.46 29.26 14.20
CA GLY A 96 -5.24 29.93 13.17
C GLY A 96 -6.47 30.66 13.70
N VAL A 97 -7.08 31.43 12.81
CA VAL A 97 -8.31 32.18 13.07
C VAL A 97 -9.34 31.80 12.00
N VAL A 98 -10.53 31.49 12.45
CA VAL A 98 -11.67 31.20 11.57
C VAL A 98 -12.24 32.52 11.06
N ALA A 99 -12.37 32.66 9.75
CA ALA A 99 -12.97 33.82 9.12
C ALA A 99 -14.45 33.98 9.54
N ALA A 100 -14.96 35.18 9.54
CA ALA A 100 -16.34 35.52 9.97
C ALA A 100 -17.42 34.73 9.21
N GLY A 101 -17.15 34.34 7.96
CA GLY A 101 -18.04 33.49 7.14
C GLY A 101 -17.93 31.99 7.42
N GLY A 102 -17.06 31.52 8.32
CA GLY A 102 -16.90 30.12 8.69
C GLY A 102 -16.35 29.21 7.58
N GLY A 103 -15.86 29.78 6.48
CA GLY A 103 -15.40 29.02 5.30
C GLY A 103 -13.87 28.89 5.19
N GLU A 104 -13.13 29.62 6.02
CA GLU A 104 -11.67 29.67 5.96
C GLU A 104 -11.08 29.73 7.37
N ILE A 105 -9.95 29.04 7.57
CA ILE A 105 -9.08 29.15 8.74
C ILE A 105 -7.73 29.59 8.22
N SER A 106 -7.29 30.79 8.62
CA SER A 106 -6.01 31.35 8.22
C SER A 106 -5.08 31.43 9.44
N GLY A 107 -3.83 31.02 9.27
CA GLY A 107 -2.88 31.00 10.35
C GLY A 107 -1.50 30.55 9.94
N THR A 108 -0.81 29.95 10.89
CA THR A 108 0.54 29.40 10.73
C THR A 108 0.54 27.91 11.00
N TRP A 109 1.33 27.21 10.21
CA TRP A 109 1.70 25.84 10.41
C TRP A 109 3.16 25.76 10.85
N THR A 110 3.41 25.16 11.97
CA THR A 110 4.78 24.89 12.45
C THR A 110 4.99 23.39 12.47
N TRP A 111 6.09 22.93 11.88
CA TRP A 111 6.49 21.54 11.88
C TRP A 111 8.00 21.43 12.06
N ASP A 112 8.44 20.64 13.04
CA ASP A 112 9.86 20.49 13.38
C ASP A 112 10.62 21.83 13.50
N GLY A 113 9.96 22.86 14.07
CA GLY A 113 10.52 24.19 14.27
C GLY A 113 10.49 25.12 13.06
N GLN A 114 10.05 24.65 11.89
CA GLN A 114 9.81 25.50 10.72
C GLN A 114 8.36 26.00 10.72
N THR A 115 8.16 27.28 10.45
CA THR A 115 6.83 27.90 10.46
C THR A 115 6.51 28.48 9.09
N GLU A 116 5.36 28.10 8.53
CA GLU A 116 4.86 28.52 7.24
C GLU A 116 3.42 29.05 7.35
N PRO A 117 2.99 29.99 6.51
CA PRO A 117 1.59 30.37 6.41
C PRO A 117 0.74 29.20 5.93
N LEU A 118 -0.42 28.98 6.55
CA LEU A 118 -1.39 27.98 6.13
C LEU A 118 -2.79 28.58 6.09
N VAL A 119 -3.46 28.38 4.97
CA VAL A 119 -4.87 28.71 4.80
C VAL A 119 -5.62 27.43 4.52
N LEU A 120 -6.54 27.06 5.42
CA LEU A 120 -7.44 25.95 5.24
C LEU A 120 -8.80 26.46 4.76
N ARG A 121 -9.34 25.82 3.74
CA ARG A 121 -10.69 26.09 3.24
C ARG A 121 -11.59 24.91 3.49
N ARG A 122 -12.84 25.21 3.82
CA ARG A 122 -13.86 24.18 3.99
C ARG A 122 -14.02 23.42 2.68
N ALA A 123 -13.91 22.11 2.75
CA ALA A 123 -14.02 21.22 1.59
C ALA A 123 -15.39 20.53 1.60
N GLY A 124 -16.01 20.42 0.46
CA GLY A 124 -17.28 19.70 0.31
C GLY A 124 -17.56 19.35 -1.15
N GLY A 125 -18.38 18.32 -1.35
CA GLY A 125 -18.75 17.85 -2.67
C GLY A 125 -17.58 17.34 -3.51
N GLU A 126 -17.64 17.60 -4.81
CA GLU A 126 -16.64 17.10 -5.79
C GLU A 126 -15.25 17.77 -5.69
N THR A 127 -15.15 18.91 -5.00
CA THR A 127 -13.90 19.65 -4.87
C THR A 127 -13.06 19.25 -3.66
N ALA A 128 -13.62 18.42 -2.77
CA ALA A 128 -12.88 17.93 -1.62
C ALA A 128 -11.74 17.01 -2.08
N TRP A 129 -10.52 17.32 -1.63
CA TRP A 129 -9.43 16.36 -1.74
C TRP A 129 -9.83 15.13 -0.93
N LYS A 130 -9.91 14.00 -1.61
CA LYS A 130 -10.15 12.75 -0.92
C LYS A 130 -8.89 12.43 -0.15
N VAL A 131 -9.02 12.31 1.16
CA VAL A 131 -7.96 11.73 1.98
C VAL A 131 -7.81 10.29 1.49
N PRO A 132 -6.68 9.92 0.92
CA PRO A 132 -6.50 8.54 0.53
C PRO A 132 -6.38 7.72 1.82
N PHE A 133 -7.46 7.10 2.24
CA PHE A 133 -7.40 6.01 3.23
C PHE A 133 -6.60 4.83 2.69
N ASP A 134 -6.35 4.85 1.40
CA ASP A 134 -5.51 3.97 0.64
C ASP A 134 -4.49 4.85 -0.08
N TYR A 135 -3.33 5.08 0.50
CA TYR A 135 -2.27 5.93 -0.04
C TYR A 135 -1.71 5.47 -1.39
N GLN A 136 -2.23 4.37 -1.93
CA GLN A 136 -1.76 3.81 -3.17
C GLN A 136 -2.17 4.59 -4.42
N TYR A 137 -3.22 5.43 -4.35
CA TYR A 137 -3.80 5.99 -5.57
C TYR A 137 -4.17 7.45 -5.44
N HIS A 138 -3.62 8.26 -6.33
CA HIS A 138 -3.93 9.69 -6.44
C HIS A 138 -4.62 10.08 -7.75
N MET A 139 -4.93 9.13 -8.64
CA MET A 139 -5.60 9.42 -9.89
C MET A 139 -7.06 9.78 -9.68
N LYS A 140 -7.53 10.79 -10.43
CA LYS A 140 -8.89 11.34 -10.32
C LYS A 140 -10.01 10.30 -10.50
N ASP A 141 -9.72 9.22 -11.24
CA ASP A 141 -10.72 8.25 -11.68
C ASP A 141 -10.67 6.93 -10.89
N VAL A 142 -9.71 6.77 -9.97
CA VAL A 142 -9.65 5.59 -9.10
C VAL A 142 -10.43 5.87 -7.83
N THR A 143 -11.55 5.20 -7.67
CA THR A 143 -12.40 5.33 -6.48
C THR A 143 -11.71 4.70 -5.29
N TYR A 144 -11.29 5.52 -4.33
CA TYR A 144 -10.70 5.10 -3.07
C TYR A 144 -11.77 4.65 -2.10
N LEU A 145 -12.34 3.51 -2.35
CA LEU A 145 -13.15 2.88 -1.32
C LEU A 145 -12.23 1.97 -0.53
N ARG A 146 -11.90 2.38 0.69
CA ARG A 146 -11.22 1.51 1.64
C ARG A 146 -12.09 0.28 1.84
N PRO A 147 -11.66 -0.93 1.44
CA PRO A 147 -12.42 -2.12 1.77
C PRO A 147 -12.33 -2.29 3.28
N THR A 148 -13.45 -2.19 3.96
CA THR A 148 -13.56 -2.47 5.38
C THR A 148 -14.16 -3.86 5.58
N LYS A 149 -14.03 -4.41 6.78
CA LYS A 149 -14.70 -5.65 7.13
C LYS A 149 -16.23 -5.55 6.97
N ASP A 150 -16.77 -4.35 7.10
CA ASP A 150 -18.21 -4.05 7.06
C ASP A 150 -18.71 -3.65 5.66
N GLU A 151 -17.81 -3.49 4.69
CA GLU A 151 -18.19 -3.22 3.31
C GLU A 151 -19.00 -4.38 2.73
N ALA A 152 -20.09 -4.06 2.01
CA ALA A 152 -20.98 -5.07 1.45
C ALA A 152 -20.24 -6.05 0.53
N ARG A 153 -20.52 -7.34 0.70
CA ARG A 153 -20.07 -8.38 -0.24
C ARG A 153 -20.95 -8.38 -1.48
N ILE A 154 -20.33 -8.64 -2.61
CA ILE A 154 -21.03 -8.71 -3.90
C ILE A 154 -20.84 -10.09 -4.54
N ALA A 155 -21.68 -10.41 -5.53
CA ALA A 155 -21.41 -11.50 -6.44
C ALA A 155 -20.09 -11.20 -7.18
N PHE A 156 -19.28 -12.23 -7.41
CA PHE A 156 -17.95 -12.07 -8.02
C PHE A 156 -18.04 -11.28 -9.33
N ALA A 157 -17.38 -10.14 -9.37
CA ALA A 157 -17.30 -9.20 -10.47
C ALA A 157 -15.82 -8.99 -10.88
N PRO A 158 -15.24 -9.86 -11.72
CA PRO A 158 -13.82 -9.86 -12.04
C PRO A 158 -13.36 -8.54 -12.65
N LYS A 159 -14.22 -7.89 -13.46
CA LYS A 159 -13.88 -6.61 -14.09
C LYS A 159 -13.49 -5.53 -13.07
N LEU A 160 -14.22 -5.43 -11.95
CA LEU A 160 -13.92 -4.43 -10.92
C LEU A 160 -12.53 -4.65 -10.31
N ALA A 161 -12.15 -5.91 -10.06
CA ALA A 161 -10.84 -6.24 -9.52
C ALA A 161 -9.72 -6.06 -10.56
N VAL A 162 -9.96 -6.41 -11.82
CA VAL A 162 -9.00 -6.19 -12.92
C VAL A 162 -8.80 -4.70 -13.15
N ASP A 163 -9.86 -3.91 -13.23
CA ASP A 163 -9.77 -2.46 -13.40
C ASP A 163 -8.96 -1.84 -12.24
N TYR A 164 -9.20 -2.28 -11.00
CA TYR A 164 -8.43 -1.82 -9.85
C TYR A 164 -6.94 -2.18 -9.94
N MET A 165 -6.63 -3.41 -10.31
CA MET A 165 -5.26 -3.88 -10.49
C MET A 165 -4.51 -3.05 -11.54
N GLU A 166 -5.09 -2.86 -12.72
CA GLU A 166 -4.49 -2.14 -13.84
C GLU A 166 -4.32 -0.64 -13.51
N GLN A 167 -5.38 0.00 -13.02
CA GLN A 167 -5.36 1.42 -12.72
C GLN A 167 -4.50 1.75 -11.51
N GLY A 168 -4.47 0.87 -10.50
CA GLY A 168 -3.67 1.08 -9.30
C GLY A 168 -2.17 1.12 -9.59
N ALA A 169 -1.66 0.21 -10.41
CA ALA A 169 -0.26 0.19 -10.78
C ALA A 169 0.15 1.43 -11.60
N LEU A 170 -0.70 1.83 -12.56
CA LEU A 170 -0.49 3.04 -13.35
C LEU A 170 -0.51 4.30 -12.49
N ALA A 171 -1.46 4.38 -11.55
CA ALA A 171 -1.60 5.50 -10.64
C ALA A 171 -0.36 5.68 -9.77
N TRP A 172 0.10 4.59 -9.14
CA TRP A 172 1.32 4.62 -8.33
C TRP A 172 2.51 5.11 -9.14
N THR A 173 2.72 4.53 -10.32
CA THR A 173 3.84 4.88 -11.19
C THR A 173 3.79 6.35 -11.63
N GLY A 174 2.61 6.87 -11.94
CA GLY A 174 2.43 8.27 -12.34
C GLY A 174 2.67 9.28 -11.23
N ASP A 175 2.21 8.95 -10.01
CA ASP A 175 2.24 9.87 -8.87
C ASP A 175 3.56 9.80 -8.09
N TRP A 176 4.07 8.59 -7.83
CA TRP A 176 5.22 8.37 -6.96
C TRP A 176 6.54 8.18 -7.71
N LYS A 177 6.47 7.78 -8.97
CA LYS A 177 7.65 7.58 -9.84
C LYS A 177 8.73 6.70 -9.20
N CYS A 178 8.31 5.68 -8.46
CA CYS A 178 9.20 4.70 -7.85
C CYS A 178 8.65 3.29 -8.02
N VAL A 179 9.53 2.30 -7.98
CA VAL A 179 9.16 0.89 -7.91
C VAL A 179 8.81 0.54 -6.47
N ALA A 180 7.58 0.09 -6.24
CA ALA A 180 7.10 -0.28 -4.92
C ALA A 180 6.72 -1.75 -4.88
N CYS A 181 7.27 -2.48 -3.92
CA CYS A 181 6.98 -3.90 -3.70
C CYS A 181 5.48 -4.19 -3.61
N HIS A 182 4.72 -3.28 -3.00
CA HIS A 182 3.30 -3.46 -2.69
C HIS A 182 2.33 -3.07 -3.82
N THR A 183 2.76 -2.38 -4.89
CA THR A 183 1.85 -1.92 -5.96
C THR A 183 2.37 -2.29 -7.35
N ASN A 184 3.14 -1.42 -8.02
CA ASN A 184 3.62 -1.69 -9.38
C ASN A 184 4.63 -2.86 -9.43
N GLY A 185 5.42 -3.08 -8.37
CA GLY A 185 6.24 -4.28 -8.22
C GLY A 185 5.37 -5.54 -8.14
N SER A 186 4.35 -5.57 -7.25
CA SER A 186 3.39 -6.67 -7.19
C SER A 186 2.68 -6.91 -8.52
N TYR A 187 2.31 -5.82 -9.24
CA TYR A 187 1.74 -5.93 -10.57
C TYR A 187 2.69 -6.66 -11.54
N MET A 188 3.94 -6.20 -11.62
CA MET A 188 4.92 -6.73 -12.58
C MET A 188 5.30 -8.20 -12.31
N VAL A 189 5.25 -8.65 -11.05
CA VAL A 189 5.55 -10.05 -10.70
C VAL A 189 4.32 -10.98 -10.70
N VAL A 190 3.11 -10.45 -10.96
CA VAL A 190 1.86 -11.23 -10.95
C VAL A 190 1.08 -11.10 -12.25
N ARG A 191 0.85 -9.88 -12.75
CA ARG A 191 -0.02 -9.63 -13.90
C ARG A 191 0.42 -10.32 -15.19
N PRO A 192 1.72 -10.43 -15.51
CA PRO A 192 2.15 -11.16 -16.68
C PRO A 192 1.73 -12.65 -16.69
N LEU A 193 1.62 -13.30 -15.52
CA LEU A 193 1.15 -14.67 -15.37
C LEU A 193 -0.30 -14.89 -15.85
N MET A 194 -1.06 -13.81 -15.99
CA MET A 194 -2.46 -13.84 -16.47
C MET A 194 -2.62 -13.41 -17.92
N THR A 195 -1.51 -13.35 -18.70
CA THR A 195 -1.52 -12.84 -20.08
C THR A 195 -2.44 -13.63 -21.01
N GLU A 196 -2.48 -14.95 -20.89
CA GLU A 196 -3.36 -15.79 -21.70
C GLU A 196 -4.85 -15.48 -21.47
N ARG A 197 -5.21 -15.11 -20.24
CA ARG A 197 -6.59 -14.82 -19.86
C ARG A 197 -6.99 -13.37 -20.09
N LEU A 198 -6.14 -12.42 -19.72
CA LEU A 198 -6.47 -11.00 -19.67
C LEU A 198 -5.85 -10.18 -20.83
N GLY A 199 -5.10 -10.85 -21.71
CA GLY A 199 -4.29 -10.18 -22.72
C GLY A 199 -2.99 -9.58 -22.12
N PRO A 200 -2.17 -8.90 -22.93
CA PRO A 200 -0.90 -8.36 -22.47
C PRO A 200 -1.10 -7.30 -21.39
N PRO A 201 -0.18 -7.23 -20.40
CA PRO A 201 -0.23 -6.20 -19.36
C PRO A 201 0.13 -4.81 -19.92
N GLN A 202 0.01 -3.77 -19.09
CA GLN A 202 0.27 -2.38 -19.46
C GLN A 202 1.75 -2.17 -19.83
N LYS A 203 2.03 -1.93 -21.11
CA LYS A 203 3.40 -1.68 -21.60
C LYS A 203 4.07 -0.51 -20.89
N ALA A 204 3.30 0.52 -20.53
CA ALA A 204 3.82 1.68 -19.80
C ALA A 204 4.52 1.31 -18.48
N LEU A 205 4.06 0.25 -17.80
CA LEU A 205 4.70 -0.24 -16.58
C LEU A 205 6.04 -0.93 -16.87
N ARG A 206 6.11 -1.74 -17.95
CA ARG A 206 7.40 -2.29 -18.38
C ARG A 206 8.39 -1.19 -18.77
N ASP A 207 7.92 -0.20 -19.54
CA ASP A 207 8.76 0.92 -19.96
C ASP A 207 9.29 1.72 -18.76
N PHE A 208 8.47 1.91 -17.73
CA PHE A 208 8.88 2.52 -16.47
C PHE A 208 9.96 1.69 -15.76
N PHE A 209 9.81 0.37 -15.68
CA PHE A 209 10.81 -0.53 -15.06
C PHE A 209 12.14 -0.51 -15.81
N VAL A 210 12.11 -0.45 -17.14
CA VAL A 210 13.32 -0.27 -17.97
C VAL A 210 13.94 1.11 -17.72
N GLY A 211 13.13 2.15 -17.59
CA GLY A 211 13.62 3.50 -17.24
C GLY A 211 14.35 3.50 -15.90
N THR A 212 13.75 2.88 -14.87
CA THR A 212 14.37 2.73 -13.55
C THR A 212 15.67 1.93 -13.60
N LEU A 213 15.71 0.83 -14.37
CA LEU A 213 16.96 0.07 -14.59
C LEU A 213 18.05 0.96 -15.18
N ASN A 214 17.74 1.77 -16.18
CA ASN A 214 18.73 2.66 -16.82
C ASN A 214 19.27 3.71 -15.84
N GLU A 215 18.44 4.22 -14.94
CA GLU A 215 18.87 5.12 -13.85
C GLU A 215 19.82 4.42 -12.88
N GLU A 216 19.49 3.19 -12.45
CA GLU A 216 20.35 2.39 -11.58
C GLU A 216 21.70 2.05 -12.23
N LEU A 217 21.69 1.68 -13.51
CA LEU A 217 22.91 1.36 -14.25
C LEU A 217 23.81 2.59 -14.45
N ALA A 218 23.24 3.78 -14.54
CA ALA A 218 23.97 5.04 -14.65
C ALA A 218 24.50 5.57 -13.31
N THR A 219 24.00 5.03 -12.19
CA THR A 219 24.41 5.43 -10.83
C THR A 219 25.73 4.78 -10.44
N ASP A 220 26.69 5.58 -9.96
CA ASP A 220 27.94 5.06 -9.40
C ASP A 220 27.65 4.17 -8.19
N GLU A 221 28.40 3.07 -8.05
CA GLU A 221 28.20 2.12 -6.93
C GLU A 221 28.28 2.77 -5.54
N LYS A 222 29.13 3.79 -5.36
CA LYS A 222 29.25 4.56 -4.12
C LYS A 222 28.02 5.41 -3.77
N ASP A 223 27.17 5.72 -4.77
CA ASP A 223 25.99 6.57 -4.65
C ASP A 223 24.69 5.73 -4.58
N LEU A 224 24.78 4.42 -4.81
CA LEU A 224 23.69 3.48 -4.58
C LEU A 224 23.30 3.44 -3.10
N LYS A 225 22.03 3.50 -2.81
CA LYS A 225 21.48 3.42 -1.44
C LYS A 225 20.98 2.00 -1.18
N PRO A 226 21.77 1.13 -0.52
CA PRO A 226 21.48 -0.31 -0.46
C PRO A 226 20.08 -0.65 0.05
N GLU A 227 19.50 0.15 0.95
CA GLU A 227 18.18 -0.10 1.52
C GLU A 227 17.06 0.03 0.47
N TYR A 228 17.16 1.03 -0.43
CA TYR A 228 16.15 1.30 -1.46
C TYR A 228 16.52 0.62 -2.77
N ASP A 229 17.75 0.76 -3.20
CA ASP A 229 18.19 0.29 -4.52
C ASP A 229 18.18 -1.24 -4.60
N SER A 230 18.45 -1.96 -3.49
CA SER A 230 18.39 -3.42 -3.48
C SER A 230 16.96 -3.93 -3.68
N THR A 231 15.96 -3.38 -3.00
CA THR A 231 14.57 -3.76 -3.18
C THR A 231 14.11 -3.44 -4.60
N GLN A 232 14.43 -2.25 -5.09
CA GLN A 232 14.08 -1.80 -6.43
C GLN A 232 14.73 -2.71 -7.49
N ALA A 233 16.03 -2.97 -7.41
CA ALA A 233 16.75 -3.84 -8.34
C ALA A 233 16.17 -5.27 -8.38
N VAL A 234 15.76 -5.84 -7.23
CA VAL A 234 15.13 -7.16 -7.18
C VAL A 234 13.76 -7.16 -7.85
N TYR A 235 12.91 -6.17 -7.57
CA TYR A 235 11.58 -6.11 -8.20
C TYR A 235 11.64 -5.75 -9.68
N VAL A 236 12.60 -4.93 -10.11
CA VAL A 236 12.84 -4.65 -11.54
C VAL A 236 13.26 -5.92 -12.25
N ALA A 237 14.24 -6.65 -11.74
CA ALA A 237 14.70 -7.90 -12.34
C ALA A 237 13.58 -8.95 -12.40
N ALA A 238 12.85 -9.16 -11.31
CA ALA A 238 11.74 -10.11 -11.26
C ALA A 238 10.60 -9.72 -12.21
N GLY A 239 10.20 -8.46 -12.21
CA GLY A 239 9.14 -7.97 -13.09
C GLY A 239 9.47 -8.12 -14.57
N LEU A 240 10.69 -7.77 -14.98
CA LEU A 240 11.14 -7.92 -16.37
C LEU A 240 11.33 -9.39 -16.76
N ALA A 241 11.87 -10.25 -15.89
CA ALA A 241 12.03 -11.68 -16.16
C ALA A 241 10.67 -12.38 -16.33
N ILE A 242 9.71 -12.12 -15.44
CA ILE A 242 8.36 -12.69 -15.52
C ILE A 242 7.62 -12.13 -16.75
N TRP A 243 7.82 -10.85 -17.10
CA TRP A 243 7.30 -10.30 -18.34
C TRP A 243 7.83 -11.04 -19.56
N ASP A 244 9.14 -11.21 -19.63
CA ASP A 244 9.75 -11.90 -20.78
C ASP A 244 9.31 -13.37 -20.87
N ALA A 245 9.16 -14.08 -19.76
CA ALA A 245 8.71 -15.45 -19.74
C ALA A 245 7.24 -15.61 -20.18
N HIS A 246 6.34 -14.66 -19.80
CA HIS A 246 4.90 -14.86 -19.93
C HIS A 246 4.21 -13.92 -20.93
N VAL A 247 4.90 -12.91 -21.45
CA VAL A 247 4.33 -11.96 -22.44
C VAL A 247 5.05 -12.03 -23.76
N THR A 248 6.39 -11.91 -23.75
CA THR A 248 7.19 -11.88 -24.99
C THR A 248 7.76 -13.25 -25.37
N HIS A 249 7.86 -14.16 -24.41
CA HIS A 249 8.47 -15.48 -24.54
C HIS A 249 9.90 -15.45 -25.08
N LYS A 250 10.61 -14.35 -24.76
CA LYS A 250 11.97 -14.10 -25.21
C LYS A 250 12.71 -13.24 -24.21
N LEU A 251 13.85 -13.71 -23.75
CA LEU A 251 14.76 -12.94 -22.92
C LEU A 251 15.23 -11.68 -23.65
N SER A 252 14.97 -10.52 -23.09
CA SER A 252 15.43 -9.22 -23.62
C SER A 252 16.78 -8.84 -23.02
N ALA A 253 17.48 -7.90 -23.69
CA ALA A 253 18.71 -7.32 -23.15
C ALA A 253 18.44 -6.59 -21.82
N ASP A 254 17.35 -5.82 -21.73
CA ASP A 254 16.96 -5.14 -20.49
C ASP A 254 16.82 -6.12 -19.32
N THR A 255 16.20 -7.28 -19.54
CA THR A 255 16.05 -8.32 -18.50
C THR A 255 17.39 -8.91 -18.09
N ALA A 256 18.28 -9.17 -19.05
CA ALA A 256 19.61 -9.68 -18.75
C ALA A 256 20.45 -8.69 -17.93
N GLU A 257 20.36 -7.41 -18.25
CA GLU A 257 21.00 -6.32 -17.50
C GLU A 257 20.39 -6.13 -16.09
N ALA A 258 19.06 -6.20 -15.96
CA ALA A 258 18.38 -6.11 -14.68
C ALA A 258 18.77 -7.26 -13.74
N LEU A 259 18.85 -8.49 -14.25
CA LEU A 259 19.34 -9.64 -13.49
C LEU A 259 20.81 -9.43 -13.06
N GLY A 260 21.65 -8.90 -13.95
CA GLY A 260 23.03 -8.53 -13.62
C GLY A 260 23.10 -7.48 -12.52
N MET A 261 22.27 -6.42 -12.59
CA MET A 261 22.17 -5.37 -11.59
C MET A 261 21.69 -5.90 -10.23
N MET A 262 20.68 -6.75 -10.21
CA MET A 262 20.19 -7.41 -9.00
C MET A 262 21.33 -8.13 -8.26
N PHE A 263 22.14 -8.92 -8.97
CA PHE A 263 23.28 -9.61 -8.38
C PHE A 263 24.47 -8.68 -8.07
N ARG A 264 24.58 -7.52 -8.69
CA ARG A 264 25.61 -6.53 -8.34
C ARG A 264 25.44 -6.04 -6.88
N VAL A 265 24.21 -5.81 -6.46
CA VAL A 265 23.86 -5.34 -5.11
C VAL A 265 23.57 -6.45 -4.10
N GLN A 266 23.77 -7.73 -4.46
CA GLN A 266 23.64 -8.87 -3.55
C GLN A 266 24.69 -8.82 -2.45
N ARG A 267 24.28 -9.10 -1.21
CA ARG A 267 25.17 -9.19 -0.05
C ARG A 267 25.98 -10.49 -0.04
N ALA A 268 27.05 -10.49 0.76
CA ALA A 268 27.93 -11.65 0.93
C ALA A 268 27.21 -12.88 1.53
N ASP A 269 26.08 -12.67 2.23
CA ASP A 269 25.28 -13.74 2.82
C ASP A 269 24.33 -14.41 1.80
N GLY A 270 24.17 -13.84 0.59
CA GLY A 270 23.31 -14.34 -0.48
C GLY A 270 21.93 -13.70 -0.52
N ASP A 271 21.66 -12.76 0.35
CA ASP A 271 20.43 -11.97 0.45
C ASP A 271 20.63 -10.53 -0.08
N TRP A 272 19.65 -9.67 0.17
CA TRP A 272 19.65 -8.24 -0.17
C TRP A 272 19.32 -7.39 1.05
N THR A 273 19.83 -6.17 1.08
CA THR A 273 19.46 -5.17 2.10
C THR A 273 17.99 -4.79 1.89
N ILE A 274 17.29 -4.54 2.99
CA ILE A 274 15.92 -4.00 3.00
C ILE A 274 15.89 -2.72 3.82
N SER A 275 14.89 -1.89 3.59
CA SER A 275 14.64 -0.69 4.40
C SER A 275 14.50 -1.03 5.89
N ASP A 276 14.97 -0.14 6.75
CA ASP A 276 14.83 -0.30 8.21
C ASP A 276 13.37 -0.21 8.68
N ASP A 277 12.51 0.43 7.90
CA ASP A 277 11.08 0.56 8.23
C ASP A 277 10.30 -0.75 8.11
N ASN A 278 10.82 -1.72 7.37
CA ASN A 278 10.20 -3.03 7.13
C ASN A 278 8.68 -2.96 7.01
N ASN A 279 8.16 -3.14 5.81
CA ASN A 279 6.73 -2.99 5.52
C ASN A 279 6.05 -4.36 5.31
N PRO A 280 5.77 -5.14 6.38
CA PRO A 280 5.14 -6.43 6.21
C PRO A 280 3.75 -6.30 5.56
N PRO A 281 3.34 -7.30 4.78
CA PRO A 281 4.01 -8.58 4.53
C PRO A 281 5.07 -8.55 3.44
N LEU A 282 5.03 -7.55 2.56
CA LEU A 282 5.99 -7.39 1.47
C LEU A 282 7.19 -6.60 2.00
N GLU A 283 8.40 -6.99 1.63
CA GLU A 283 9.63 -6.41 2.20
C GLU A 283 9.68 -6.55 3.74
N SER A 284 9.08 -7.62 4.26
CA SER A 284 9.04 -7.90 5.70
C SER A 284 10.42 -8.19 6.28
N ASN A 285 11.24 -8.89 5.53
CA ASN A 285 12.59 -9.27 5.88
C ASN A 285 13.41 -9.60 4.62
N ARG A 286 14.73 -9.83 4.80
CA ARG A 286 15.64 -10.16 3.70
C ARG A 286 15.30 -11.46 3.00
N TYR A 287 14.71 -12.42 3.73
CA TYR A 287 14.34 -13.71 3.18
C TYR A 287 13.19 -13.58 2.17
N GLN A 288 12.18 -12.77 2.51
CA GLN A 288 11.08 -12.47 1.60
C GLN A 288 11.59 -11.86 0.28
N LEU A 289 12.50 -10.87 0.37
CA LEU A 289 13.08 -10.27 -0.83
C LEU A 289 13.91 -11.27 -1.64
N ALA A 290 14.64 -12.18 -0.99
CA ALA A 290 15.39 -13.25 -1.63
C ALA A 290 14.48 -14.25 -2.37
N THR A 291 13.24 -14.49 -1.91
CA THR A 291 12.27 -15.32 -2.66
C THR A 291 11.82 -14.64 -3.95
N VAL A 292 11.68 -13.30 -3.96
CA VAL A 292 11.38 -12.53 -5.19
C VAL A 292 12.55 -12.63 -6.17
N ALA A 293 13.80 -12.49 -5.68
CA ALA A 293 15.01 -12.68 -6.49
C ALA A 293 15.10 -14.11 -7.08
N ALA A 294 14.71 -15.12 -6.31
CA ALA A 294 14.66 -16.51 -6.79
C ALA A 294 13.64 -16.67 -7.94
N ARG A 295 12.49 -16.01 -7.87
CA ARG A 295 11.51 -15.97 -8.95
C ARG A 295 12.06 -15.29 -10.21
N ALA A 296 12.85 -14.21 -10.04
CA ALA A 296 13.53 -13.56 -11.17
C ALA A 296 14.42 -14.55 -11.93
N VAL A 297 15.25 -15.32 -11.21
CA VAL A 297 16.14 -16.32 -11.82
C VAL A 297 15.34 -17.47 -12.44
N GLY A 298 14.33 -18.00 -11.74
CA GLY A 298 13.49 -19.10 -12.21
C GLY A 298 12.74 -18.80 -13.51
N ASN A 299 12.40 -17.52 -13.75
CA ASN A 299 11.75 -17.07 -14.98
C ASN A 299 12.73 -16.67 -16.10
N ALA A 300 14.05 -16.86 -15.90
CA ALA A 300 15.10 -16.61 -16.89
C ALA A 300 16.10 -17.79 -16.99
N PRO A 301 15.65 -19.02 -17.27
CA PRO A 301 16.48 -20.21 -17.22
C PRO A 301 17.64 -20.20 -18.21
N GLU A 302 17.47 -19.57 -19.37
CA GLU A 302 18.53 -19.42 -20.37
C GLU A 302 19.65 -18.50 -19.86
N TRP A 303 19.28 -17.42 -19.19
CA TRP A 303 20.24 -16.50 -18.57
C TRP A 303 20.97 -17.20 -17.41
N GLU A 304 20.27 -17.91 -16.52
CA GLU A 304 20.88 -18.71 -15.45
C GLU A 304 21.92 -19.71 -16.00
N ALA A 305 21.54 -20.43 -17.05
CA ALA A 305 22.43 -21.40 -17.68
C ALA A 305 23.72 -20.76 -18.25
N ALA A 306 23.60 -19.55 -18.81
CA ALA A 306 24.74 -18.79 -19.32
C ALA A 306 25.68 -18.29 -18.21
N GLN A 307 25.20 -18.18 -16.97
CA GLN A 307 26.04 -17.73 -15.83
C GLN A 307 26.87 -18.84 -15.19
N ARG A 308 26.72 -20.10 -15.61
CA ARG A 308 27.49 -21.22 -15.04
C ARG A 308 28.99 -21.00 -15.17
N GLY A 309 29.70 -21.11 -14.04
CA GLY A 309 31.14 -20.89 -13.98
C GLY A 309 31.59 -19.43 -13.96
N THR A 310 30.66 -18.47 -13.98
CA THR A 310 30.96 -17.04 -13.83
C THR A 310 30.88 -16.58 -12.36
N ALA A 311 31.33 -15.37 -12.06
CA ALA A 311 31.16 -14.76 -10.74
C ALA A 311 29.66 -14.60 -10.37
N VAL A 312 28.80 -14.29 -11.34
CA VAL A 312 27.34 -14.20 -11.14
C VAL A 312 26.76 -15.59 -10.86
N GLY A 313 27.25 -16.63 -11.54
CA GLY A 313 26.86 -18.00 -11.25
C GLY A 313 27.15 -18.42 -9.80
N ALA A 314 28.29 -18.00 -9.24
CA ALA A 314 28.59 -18.23 -7.83
C ALA A 314 27.61 -17.49 -6.89
N LYS A 315 27.18 -16.28 -7.23
CA LYS A 315 26.16 -15.53 -6.50
C LYS A 315 24.78 -16.17 -6.58
N ILE A 316 24.41 -16.77 -7.71
CA ILE A 316 23.17 -17.54 -7.87
C ILE A 316 23.17 -18.76 -6.92
N GLU A 317 24.29 -19.49 -6.83
CA GLU A 317 24.42 -20.63 -5.91
C GLU A 317 24.39 -20.17 -4.43
N LEU A 318 24.91 -18.98 -4.14
CA LEU A 318 24.83 -18.38 -2.81
C LEU A 318 23.38 -18.08 -2.43
N LEU A 319 22.56 -17.54 -3.34
CA LEU A 319 21.11 -17.33 -3.14
C LEU A 319 20.39 -18.65 -2.83
N LYS A 320 20.65 -19.71 -3.63
CA LYS A 320 20.08 -21.04 -3.36
C LYS A 320 20.44 -21.56 -1.98
N SER A 321 21.71 -21.42 -1.62
CA SER A 321 22.24 -21.87 -0.33
C SER A 321 21.61 -21.11 0.83
N TYR A 322 21.48 -19.79 0.72
CA TYR A 322 20.82 -18.93 1.70
C TYR A 322 19.35 -19.36 1.91
N LEU A 323 18.56 -19.45 0.83
CA LEU A 323 17.14 -19.83 0.92
C LEU A 323 16.95 -21.22 1.55
N ARG A 324 17.82 -22.18 1.26
CA ARG A 324 17.76 -23.52 1.83
C ARG A 324 18.15 -23.55 3.31
N ALA A 325 19.25 -22.86 3.68
CA ALA A 325 19.79 -22.88 5.02
C ALA A 325 18.84 -22.18 6.01
N GLU A 326 18.37 -21.00 5.63
CA GLU A 326 17.56 -20.13 6.50
C GLU A 326 16.08 -20.53 6.58
N ARG A 327 15.59 -21.42 5.68
CA ARG A 327 14.18 -21.80 5.58
C ARG A 327 13.50 -22.16 6.91
N LYS A 328 14.20 -22.87 7.78
CA LYS A 328 13.61 -23.35 9.04
C LYS A 328 13.52 -22.25 10.10
N LEU A 329 14.23 -21.15 9.93
CA LEU A 329 14.25 -20.01 10.84
C LEU A 329 13.17 -18.98 10.50
N GLN A 330 12.52 -19.12 9.32
CA GLN A 330 11.52 -18.17 8.87
C GLN A 330 10.13 -18.52 9.40
N GLY A 331 9.28 -17.49 9.52
CA GLY A 331 7.84 -17.65 9.72
C GLY A 331 7.16 -18.42 8.57
N ASP A 332 5.99 -18.96 8.83
CA ASP A 332 5.27 -19.74 7.82
C ASP A 332 4.89 -18.89 6.60
N TYR A 333 4.72 -17.57 6.76
CA TYR A 333 4.46 -16.64 5.63
C TYR A 333 5.60 -16.70 4.59
N ASP A 334 6.83 -16.48 5.01
CA ASP A 334 8.00 -16.51 4.12
C ASP A 334 8.20 -17.88 3.46
N ARG A 335 7.77 -18.95 4.14
CA ARG A 335 7.80 -20.30 3.60
C ARG A 335 6.75 -20.51 2.50
N VAL A 336 5.64 -19.78 2.50
CA VAL A 336 4.68 -19.77 1.38
C VAL A 336 5.30 -19.13 0.15
N ASP A 337 5.98 -17.98 0.32
CA ASP A 337 6.70 -17.32 -0.76
C ASP A 337 7.83 -18.20 -1.31
N LEU A 338 8.55 -18.91 -0.44
CA LEU A 338 9.56 -19.89 -0.85
C LEU A 338 8.97 -21.02 -1.68
N LEU A 339 7.80 -21.55 -1.32
CA LEU A 339 7.15 -22.62 -2.10
C LEU A 339 6.80 -22.14 -3.51
N TRP A 340 6.28 -20.90 -3.61
CA TRP A 340 6.00 -20.30 -4.92
C TRP A 340 7.28 -20.14 -5.74
N ALA A 341 8.35 -19.59 -5.16
CA ALA A 341 9.64 -19.44 -5.81
C ALA A 341 10.23 -20.80 -6.25
N ALA A 342 10.12 -21.84 -5.40
CA ALA A 342 10.61 -23.18 -5.71
C ALA A 342 9.81 -23.91 -6.81
N ALA A 343 8.58 -23.49 -7.05
CA ALA A 343 7.80 -23.98 -8.18
C ALA A 343 8.25 -23.34 -9.51
N GLU A 344 8.67 -22.08 -9.47
CA GLU A 344 9.17 -21.35 -10.64
C GLU A 344 10.68 -21.64 -10.92
N TRP A 345 11.45 -22.02 -9.89
CA TRP A 345 12.88 -22.30 -10.02
C TRP A 345 13.21 -23.76 -9.71
N PRO A 346 13.27 -24.65 -10.72
CA PRO A 346 13.56 -26.06 -10.55
C PRO A 346 14.87 -26.31 -9.81
N GLY A 347 14.83 -27.23 -8.85
CA GLY A 347 16.00 -27.60 -8.04
C GLY A 347 16.27 -26.67 -6.84
N LEU A 348 15.46 -25.62 -6.61
CA LEU A 348 15.59 -24.81 -5.38
C LEU A 348 15.24 -25.64 -4.14
N LEU A 349 14.17 -26.41 -4.17
CA LEU A 349 13.77 -27.37 -3.13
C LEU A 349 13.58 -28.76 -3.74
N ASP A 350 13.81 -29.80 -2.93
CA ASP A 350 13.40 -31.16 -3.27
C ASP A 350 11.90 -31.39 -3.05
N ASP A 351 11.38 -32.51 -3.55
CA ASP A 351 9.95 -32.79 -3.51
C ASP A 351 9.42 -33.00 -2.08
N GLY A 352 10.23 -33.59 -1.19
CA GLY A 352 9.86 -33.75 0.22
C GLY A 352 9.70 -32.40 0.91
N GLN A 353 10.63 -31.48 0.66
CA GLN A 353 10.58 -30.13 1.18
C GLN A 353 9.37 -29.35 0.67
N LYS A 354 9.02 -29.49 -0.62
CA LYS A 354 7.79 -28.89 -1.18
C LYS A 354 6.54 -29.48 -0.55
N GLN A 355 6.48 -30.80 -0.35
CA GLN A 355 5.35 -31.48 0.31
C GLN A 355 5.15 -31.02 1.75
N ASP A 356 6.24 -30.83 2.52
CA ASP A 356 6.18 -30.27 3.88
C ASP A 356 5.55 -28.87 3.89
N LEU A 357 5.92 -28.03 2.93
CA LEU A 357 5.37 -26.67 2.80
C LEU A 357 3.89 -26.70 2.37
N VAL A 358 3.52 -27.59 1.44
CA VAL A 358 2.11 -27.81 1.08
C VAL A 358 1.30 -28.24 2.31
N ALA A 359 1.79 -29.20 3.09
CA ALA A 359 1.12 -29.66 4.29
C ALA A 359 0.96 -28.53 5.33
N MET A 360 2.00 -27.71 5.51
CA MET A 360 1.96 -26.52 6.37
C MET A 360 0.86 -25.55 5.94
N ILE A 361 0.80 -25.15 4.66
CA ILE A 361 -0.22 -24.25 4.14
C ILE A 361 -1.63 -24.81 4.38
N LEU A 362 -1.82 -26.07 4.06
CA LEU A 362 -3.12 -26.75 4.23
C LEU A 362 -3.57 -26.82 5.70
N LYS A 363 -2.62 -26.88 6.64
CA LYS A 363 -2.91 -26.87 8.09
C LYS A 363 -3.49 -25.52 8.56
N HIS A 364 -3.10 -24.42 7.94
CA HIS A 364 -3.58 -23.08 8.27
C HIS A 364 -4.96 -22.75 7.68
N GLN A 365 -5.55 -23.64 6.84
CA GLN A 365 -6.86 -23.37 6.27
C GLN A 365 -7.94 -23.32 7.39
N GLN A 366 -8.72 -22.25 7.38
CA GLN A 366 -9.76 -22.02 8.38
C GLN A 366 -11.07 -22.74 8.02
N ALA A 367 -12.00 -22.79 8.98
CA ALA A 367 -13.28 -23.48 8.83
C ALA A 367 -14.14 -22.91 7.70
N ASP A 368 -14.04 -21.60 7.43
CA ASP A 368 -14.72 -20.91 6.33
C ASP A 368 -14.13 -21.20 4.93
N GLY A 369 -13.00 -21.90 4.89
CA GLY A 369 -12.30 -22.32 3.68
C GLY A 369 -11.21 -21.38 3.22
N GLY A 370 -11.08 -20.19 3.80
CA GLY A 370 -10.01 -19.24 3.51
C GLY A 370 -8.76 -19.42 4.39
N TRP A 371 -7.86 -18.47 4.28
CA TRP A 371 -6.66 -18.35 5.13
C TRP A 371 -6.54 -16.92 5.65
N SER A 372 -5.97 -16.77 6.84
CA SER A 372 -5.67 -15.47 7.43
C SER A 372 -4.18 -15.25 7.53
N ILE A 373 -3.70 -14.10 7.08
CA ILE A 373 -2.30 -13.72 7.20
C ILE A 373 -1.82 -13.73 8.65
N ARG A 374 -2.72 -13.46 9.61
CA ARG A 374 -2.42 -13.45 11.05
C ARG A 374 -2.00 -14.81 11.60
N THR A 375 -2.31 -15.91 10.89
CA THR A 375 -1.96 -17.26 11.35
C THR A 375 -0.61 -17.75 10.81
N PHE A 376 0.04 -17.02 9.92
CA PHE A 376 1.28 -17.45 9.25
C PHE A 376 2.56 -16.90 9.87
N ALA A 377 2.47 -15.97 10.79
CA ALA A 377 3.60 -15.53 11.61
C ALA A 377 3.10 -14.93 12.91
N LYS A 378 3.92 -15.00 13.94
CA LYS A 378 3.64 -14.34 15.22
C LYS A 378 3.84 -12.83 15.09
N PRO A 379 3.23 -12.02 15.96
CA PRO A 379 3.41 -10.58 15.95
C PRO A 379 4.89 -10.14 15.96
N GLU A 380 5.76 -10.89 16.64
CA GLU A 380 7.19 -10.61 16.76
C GLU A 380 8.00 -10.92 15.51
N GLU A 381 7.48 -11.74 14.62
CA GLU A 381 8.15 -12.17 13.39
C GLU A 381 7.91 -11.19 12.23
N TRP A 382 6.91 -10.30 12.36
CA TRP A 382 6.64 -9.26 11.37
C TRP A 382 7.57 -8.05 11.54
N GLY A 383 8.28 -7.69 10.47
CA GLY A 383 9.05 -6.45 10.40
C GLY A 383 10.03 -6.25 11.57
N LYS A 384 10.81 -7.27 11.95
CA LYS A 384 11.73 -7.25 13.12
C LYS A 384 11.00 -6.98 14.45
N GLY A 385 9.71 -7.28 14.56
CA GLY A 385 8.91 -7.09 15.76
C GLY A 385 8.42 -5.66 16.02
N ASN A 386 8.70 -4.72 15.14
CA ASN A 386 8.30 -3.31 15.32
C ASN A 386 6.78 -3.06 15.25
N ARG A 387 5.99 -4.08 14.91
CA ARG A 387 4.51 -4.06 14.90
C ARG A 387 3.89 -4.97 15.97
N ALA A 388 4.72 -5.64 16.77
CA ALA A 388 4.26 -6.70 17.69
C ALA A 388 3.23 -6.20 18.71
N GLU A 389 3.46 -5.03 19.31
CA GLU A 389 2.53 -4.45 20.29
C GLU A 389 1.15 -4.19 19.67
N LYS A 390 1.11 -3.52 18.49
CA LYS A 390 -0.13 -3.28 17.76
C LYS A 390 -0.86 -4.55 17.41
N LEU A 391 -0.15 -5.55 16.88
CA LEU A 391 -0.76 -6.81 16.46
C LEU A 391 -1.32 -7.61 17.63
N ARG A 392 -0.64 -7.61 18.79
CA ARG A 392 -1.16 -8.25 20.02
C ARG A 392 -2.39 -7.54 20.57
N ALA A 393 -2.53 -6.24 20.35
CA ALA A 393 -3.71 -5.48 20.78
C ALA A 393 -4.94 -5.69 19.88
N GLU A 394 -4.82 -6.40 18.76
CA GLU A 394 -5.94 -6.70 17.88
C GLU A 394 -6.91 -7.67 18.57
N VAL A 395 -8.17 -7.27 18.72
CA VAL A 395 -9.22 -8.08 19.39
C VAL A 395 -9.44 -9.43 18.67
N GLU A 396 -9.20 -9.46 17.35
CA GLU A 396 -9.44 -10.63 16.50
C GLU A 396 -8.21 -11.55 16.41
N LEU A 397 -7.14 -11.32 17.17
CA LEU A 397 -5.89 -12.07 17.04
C LEU A 397 -6.05 -13.56 17.41
N SER A 398 -6.93 -13.91 18.34
CA SER A 398 -7.18 -15.30 18.76
C SER A 398 -7.91 -16.12 17.70
N GLU A 399 -8.81 -15.49 16.94
CA GLU A 399 -9.59 -16.10 15.87
C GLU A 399 -9.63 -15.12 14.67
N PRO A 400 -8.51 -14.89 14.00
CA PRO A 400 -8.44 -13.89 12.96
C PRO A 400 -9.26 -14.33 11.74
N PRO A 401 -10.06 -13.44 11.14
CA PRO A 401 -10.84 -13.79 9.96
C PRO A 401 -9.93 -14.10 8.76
N SER A 402 -10.39 -14.99 7.88
CA SER A 402 -9.76 -15.21 6.58
C SER A 402 -9.75 -13.92 5.78
N ASP A 403 -8.67 -13.70 5.01
CA ASP A 403 -8.47 -12.48 4.24
C ASP A 403 -8.08 -12.74 2.78
N GLY A 404 -8.22 -11.72 1.94
CA GLY A 404 -7.98 -11.84 0.51
C GLY A 404 -6.53 -12.11 0.16
N HIS A 405 -5.58 -11.42 0.84
CA HIS A 405 -4.15 -11.56 0.57
C HIS A 405 -3.69 -13.00 0.81
N MET A 406 -3.93 -13.51 2.02
CA MET A 406 -3.42 -14.84 2.37
C MET A 406 -4.17 -15.96 1.67
N THR A 407 -5.48 -15.83 1.47
CA THR A 407 -6.25 -16.83 0.71
C THR A 407 -5.76 -16.88 -0.74
N GLY A 408 -5.51 -15.73 -1.37
CA GLY A 408 -4.94 -15.68 -2.71
C GLY A 408 -3.55 -16.31 -2.77
N LEU A 409 -2.62 -15.88 -1.91
CA LEU A 409 -1.23 -16.35 -1.89
C LEU A 409 -1.14 -17.86 -1.59
N ALA A 410 -1.90 -18.37 -0.62
CA ALA A 410 -1.94 -19.79 -0.30
C ALA A 410 -2.39 -20.63 -1.51
N LEU A 411 -3.44 -20.21 -2.21
CA LEU A 411 -3.91 -20.90 -3.41
C LEU A 411 -2.87 -20.84 -4.54
N ILE A 412 -2.21 -19.71 -4.77
CA ILE A 412 -1.13 -19.57 -5.74
C ILE A 412 -0.02 -20.57 -5.43
N ALA A 413 0.50 -20.57 -4.21
CA ALA A 413 1.59 -21.46 -3.82
C ALA A 413 1.21 -22.95 -3.94
N LEU A 414 0.01 -23.34 -3.49
CA LEU A 414 -0.52 -24.70 -3.62
C LEU A 414 -0.63 -25.12 -5.10
N ARG A 415 -1.21 -24.27 -5.94
CA ARG A 415 -1.37 -24.52 -7.38
C ARG A 415 -0.02 -24.60 -8.11
N SER A 416 0.90 -23.71 -7.79
CA SER A 416 2.27 -23.72 -8.34
C SER A 416 3.01 -24.98 -7.93
N ALA A 417 2.79 -25.50 -6.72
CA ALA A 417 3.38 -26.76 -6.25
C ALA A 417 2.67 -28.01 -6.80
N GLY A 418 1.71 -27.89 -7.72
CA GLY A 418 1.05 -28.99 -8.39
C GLY A 418 -0.19 -29.56 -7.67
N VAL A 419 -0.65 -28.98 -6.57
CA VAL A 419 -1.91 -29.39 -5.95
C VAL A 419 -3.05 -29.17 -6.94
N ALA A 420 -3.86 -30.21 -7.20
CA ALA A 420 -4.89 -30.17 -8.22
C ALA A 420 -5.94 -29.07 -7.98
N ALA A 421 -6.42 -28.41 -9.02
CA ALA A 421 -7.50 -27.45 -8.91
C ALA A 421 -8.78 -28.04 -8.29
N GLY A 422 -9.04 -29.34 -8.55
CA GLY A 422 -10.18 -30.09 -7.97
C GLY A 422 -9.98 -30.55 -6.53
N ASP A 423 -8.83 -30.33 -5.90
CA ASP A 423 -8.64 -30.66 -4.48
C ASP A 423 -9.69 -29.96 -3.62
N ALA A 424 -10.29 -30.70 -2.68
CA ALA A 424 -11.39 -30.19 -1.87
C ALA A 424 -11.02 -28.94 -1.04
N ARG A 425 -9.77 -28.82 -0.62
CA ARG A 425 -9.26 -27.67 0.15
C ARG A 425 -9.02 -26.46 -0.75
N VAL A 426 -8.48 -26.69 -1.95
CA VAL A 426 -8.36 -25.67 -3.00
C VAL A 426 -9.75 -25.13 -3.36
N GLN A 427 -10.71 -26.00 -3.59
CA GLN A 427 -12.08 -25.61 -3.94
C GLN A 427 -12.79 -24.81 -2.82
N ARG A 428 -12.54 -25.12 -1.55
CA ARG A 428 -13.05 -24.29 -0.44
C ARG A 428 -12.46 -22.88 -0.45
N GLY A 429 -11.13 -22.75 -0.72
CA GLY A 429 -10.49 -21.43 -0.85
C GLY A 429 -11.02 -20.63 -2.04
N VAL A 430 -11.22 -21.26 -3.18
CA VAL A 430 -11.86 -20.65 -4.35
C VAL A 430 -13.27 -20.17 -4.00
N ALA A 431 -14.07 -21.02 -3.35
CA ALA A 431 -15.42 -20.64 -2.92
C ALA A 431 -15.42 -19.47 -1.95
N TRP A 432 -14.42 -19.40 -1.06
CA TRP A 432 -14.23 -18.28 -0.16
C TRP A 432 -13.96 -16.99 -0.95
N LEU A 433 -13.04 -16.99 -1.90
CA LEU A 433 -12.74 -15.82 -2.75
C LEU A 433 -13.99 -15.34 -3.50
N LEU A 434 -14.72 -16.25 -4.15
CA LEU A 434 -15.93 -15.91 -4.91
C LEU A 434 -17.04 -15.27 -4.05
N LYS A 435 -17.08 -15.58 -2.76
CA LYS A 435 -18.10 -15.05 -1.81
C LYS A 435 -17.68 -13.78 -1.08
N ASN A 436 -16.41 -13.44 -1.05
CA ASN A 436 -15.89 -12.40 -0.16
C ASN A 436 -15.36 -11.15 -0.89
N GLN A 437 -15.58 -11.03 -2.22
CA GLN A 437 -15.32 -9.78 -2.93
C GLN A 437 -16.22 -8.68 -2.40
N ARG A 438 -15.68 -7.50 -2.19
CA ARG A 438 -16.38 -6.33 -1.67
C ARG A 438 -16.97 -5.48 -2.80
N ALA A 439 -17.88 -4.58 -2.47
CA ALA A 439 -18.53 -3.66 -3.44
C ALA A 439 -17.51 -2.79 -4.20
N SER A 440 -16.36 -2.49 -3.59
CA SER A 440 -15.22 -1.85 -4.25
C SER A 440 -14.51 -2.70 -5.32
N GLY A 441 -14.88 -3.97 -5.47
CA GLY A 441 -14.18 -4.93 -6.34
C GLY A 441 -13.00 -5.64 -5.69
N ARG A 442 -12.64 -5.26 -4.47
CA ARG A 442 -11.45 -5.72 -3.73
C ARG A 442 -11.79 -6.81 -2.74
N TRP A 443 -10.75 -7.44 -2.13
CA TRP A 443 -10.91 -8.28 -0.95
C TRP A 443 -10.31 -7.59 0.26
N TYR A 444 -10.99 -7.70 1.38
CA TYR A 444 -10.50 -7.10 2.63
C TYR A 444 -9.35 -7.92 3.20
N THR A 445 -8.28 -7.20 3.54
CA THR A 445 -7.18 -7.68 4.38
C THR A 445 -6.81 -6.53 5.32
N ARG A 446 -6.82 -6.78 6.63
CA ARG A 446 -6.39 -5.77 7.58
C ARG A 446 -4.88 -5.57 7.51
N SER A 447 -4.42 -4.33 7.46
CA SER A 447 -2.99 -4.01 7.38
C SER A 447 -2.22 -4.57 8.59
N LEU A 448 -1.05 -5.14 8.34
CA LEU A 448 -0.08 -5.50 9.38
C LEU A 448 0.66 -4.26 9.90
N ASN A 449 0.68 -3.20 9.12
CA ASN A 449 1.25 -1.92 9.48
C ASN A 449 0.25 -1.05 10.24
N ARG A 450 0.15 0.19 9.88
CA ARG A 450 -0.79 1.15 10.45
C ARG A 450 -2.14 1.02 9.77
N ASP A 451 -3.24 1.24 10.47
CA ASP A 451 -4.59 1.08 9.90
C ASP A 451 -4.87 2.05 8.73
N GLY A 452 -4.12 3.17 8.66
CA GLY A 452 -4.13 4.09 7.51
C GLY A 452 -3.37 3.58 6.28
N TRP A 453 -2.45 2.64 6.44
CA TRP A 453 -1.62 2.12 5.36
C TRP A 453 -2.23 0.83 4.80
N GLN A 454 -2.99 0.96 3.74
CA GLN A 454 -3.72 -0.15 3.14
C GLN A 454 -3.03 -0.71 1.89
N PHE A 455 -1.70 -0.65 1.82
CA PHE A 455 -0.93 -1.21 0.69
C PHE A 455 -1.22 -2.70 0.45
N ILE A 456 -1.49 -3.45 1.51
CA ILE A 456 -1.90 -4.85 1.44
C ILE A 456 -3.22 -5.06 0.66
N THR A 457 -4.04 -4.02 0.48
CA THR A 457 -5.27 -4.07 -0.32
C THR A 457 -4.95 -4.39 -1.78
N TYR A 458 -3.84 -3.89 -2.30
CA TYR A 458 -3.46 -4.16 -3.67
C TYR A 458 -3.11 -5.64 -3.87
N SER A 459 -2.16 -6.19 -3.12
CA SER A 459 -1.85 -7.61 -3.15
C SER A 459 -3.04 -8.49 -2.71
N GLY A 460 -3.85 -7.99 -1.75
CA GLY A 460 -5.13 -8.59 -1.35
C GLY A 460 -6.19 -8.65 -2.46
N THR A 461 -5.95 -8.02 -3.61
CA THR A 461 -6.81 -8.09 -4.80
C THR A 461 -6.11 -8.82 -5.96
N VAL A 462 -4.84 -8.54 -6.17
CA VAL A 462 -4.06 -9.14 -7.27
C VAL A 462 -3.83 -10.64 -7.06
N TYR A 463 -3.51 -11.08 -5.85
CA TYR A 463 -3.35 -12.51 -5.54
C TYR A 463 -4.64 -13.30 -5.69
N PRO A 464 -5.81 -12.86 -5.18
CA PRO A 464 -7.10 -13.47 -5.52
C PRO A 464 -7.36 -13.65 -7.01
N LEU A 465 -7.05 -12.65 -7.84
CA LEU A 465 -7.24 -12.76 -9.29
C LEU A 465 -6.37 -13.86 -9.90
N LEU A 466 -5.07 -13.89 -9.57
CA LEU A 466 -4.17 -14.94 -10.06
C LEU A 466 -4.60 -16.33 -9.53
N ALA A 467 -4.95 -16.43 -8.25
CA ALA A 467 -5.44 -17.68 -7.66
C ALA A 467 -6.67 -18.21 -8.39
N LEU A 468 -7.64 -17.35 -8.68
CA LEU A 468 -8.84 -17.72 -9.42
C LEU A 468 -8.52 -18.12 -10.87
N GLU A 469 -7.55 -17.48 -11.53
CA GLU A 469 -7.06 -17.86 -12.84
C GLU A 469 -6.44 -19.28 -12.80
N MET A 470 -5.50 -19.51 -11.89
CA MET A 470 -4.81 -20.80 -11.74
C MET A 470 -5.74 -21.95 -11.36
N CYS A 471 -6.90 -21.62 -10.77
CA CYS A 471 -7.94 -22.60 -10.43
C CYS A 471 -9.04 -22.70 -11.50
N GLY A 472 -8.93 -22.01 -12.64
CA GLY A 472 -9.92 -22.01 -13.72
C GLY A 472 -11.25 -21.34 -13.35
N ALA A 473 -11.25 -20.50 -12.31
CA ALA A 473 -12.43 -19.83 -11.79
C ALA A 473 -12.56 -18.34 -12.24
N LEU A 474 -11.55 -17.81 -12.93
CA LEU A 474 -11.61 -16.49 -13.54
C LEU A 474 -12.31 -16.58 -14.90
N PRO A 475 -13.47 -15.92 -15.13
CA PRO A 475 -14.17 -15.95 -16.40
C PRO A 475 -13.32 -15.38 -17.54
N ALA A 476 -13.51 -15.90 -18.76
CA ALA A 476 -12.89 -15.28 -19.92
C ALA A 476 -13.38 -13.85 -20.14
N PRO A 477 -12.53 -12.93 -20.63
CA PRO A 477 -12.96 -11.58 -20.98
C PRO A 477 -14.11 -11.65 -22.02
N GLY A 478 -15.21 -10.95 -21.78
CA GLY A 478 -16.35 -10.89 -22.69
C GLY A 478 -17.54 -11.83 -22.39
N VAL A 479 -17.43 -12.73 -21.43
CA VAL A 479 -18.58 -13.53 -20.95
C VAL A 479 -19.16 -12.91 -19.69
N ALA A 480 -19.68 -11.69 -19.78
CA ALA A 480 -20.67 -11.22 -18.82
C ALA A 480 -21.96 -12.04 -19.09
N LYS A 481 -22.19 -13.10 -18.31
CA LYS A 481 -23.53 -13.69 -18.23
C LYS A 481 -24.46 -12.59 -17.74
N THR A 482 -25.25 -12.02 -18.64
CA THR A 482 -26.43 -11.25 -18.29
C THR A 482 -27.26 -12.14 -17.38
N ALA A 483 -27.19 -11.90 -16.07
CA ALA A 483 -28.14 -12.44 -15.13
C ALA A 483 -29.49 -11.79 -15.46
N VAL A 484 -30.24 -12.43 -16.36
CA VAL A 484 -31.65 -12.13 -16.55
C VAL A 484 -32.32 -12.49 -15.24
N ALA A 485 -32.68 -11.44 -14.50
CA ALA A 485 -33.62 -11.54 -13.41
C ALA A 485 -34.89 -12.12 -13.97
N ARG A 486 -35.13 -13.40 -13.72
CA ARG A 486 -36.50 -13.95 -13.82
C ARG A 486 -37.17 -13.69 -12.48
N ARG A 487 -38.25 -12.97 -12.56
CA ARG A 487 -39.22 -12.55 -11.54
C ARG A 487 -39.62 -13.64 -10.56
#